data_d1f840c381d04b11cb776d05c3c4efd2
#
_entry.id   d1f840c381d04b11cb776d05c3c4efd2
#
_cell.length_a   1.000
_cell.length_b   1.000
_cell.length_c   1.000
_cell.angle_alpha   90.00
_cell.angle_beta   90.00
_cell.angle_gamma   90.00
#
_symmetry.space_group_name_H-M   'P 1'
#
loop_
_entity.id
_entity.type
_entity.pdbx_description
1 polymer ?
#
loop_
_entity_poly.entity_id
_entity_poly.type
_entity_poly.pdbx_seq_one_letter_code
_entity_poly.pdbx_strand_id
1 'polypeptide(L)'
;MKISFKNDYSEGAHPAILEALLQTNRQQQPGYGLDDYSQQAKALIRERIGNPQAEIFFVSGGTQANLLVLGHILRPHESIIACQSAHIADHETGAIEAVGYKIHLAPSDNGKLSPEQIRDYASRYTNVPHQVQPRLVYITQTTEIGTLYSLAELKAIWQCCQELGLLLYMDGARLAQALNAEGNDIGWEDLARYTDIFYIGATKCGALLGEAIVFNQSALAEYFSFYIKQKGALLAKGRLLGLQFLTLFQNNLYEELGRVANTQMNRIKEAFAAKGIGFLSDTCTNQLFPILTEQQIAQLSADFDFYLWQKVDAEHTAIRLITSWATEDSQVEALLRVIEGLTP
;
A
#
# COMPACT_ATOMS: atom_id res chain seq x y z
N MET A 1 23.40 -16.68 -7.25
CA MET A 1 22.48 -15.51 -7.20
C MET A 1 22.19 -15.25 -5.74
N LYS A 2 22.24 -13.99 -5.28
CA LYS A 2 21.90 -13.66 -3.89
C LYS A 2 20.40 -13.84 -3.65
N ILE A 3 20.03 -14.21 -2.41
CA ILE A 3 18.63 -14.21 -1.98
C ILE A 3 18.19 -12.77 -1.78
N SER A 4 17.07 -12.37 -2.40
CA SER A 4 16.61 -10.98 -2.39
C SER A 4 15.51 -10.76 -1.36
N PHE A 5 15.75 -9.80 -0.46
CA PHE A 5 14.77 -9.21 0.45
C PHE A 5 14.52 -7.72 0.13
N LYS A 6 14.73 -7.31 -1.13
CA LYS A 6 14.58 -5.91 -1.55
C LYS A 6 13.15 -5.42 -1.60
N ASN A 7 12.25 -6.26 -2.12
CA ASN A 7 10.87 -5.87 -2.37
C ASN A 7 9.93 -7.08 -2.37
N ASP A 8 8.64 -6.83 -2.41
CA ASP A 8 7.55 -7.81 -2.41
C ASP A 8 6.86 -7.97 -3.78
N TYR A 9 7.57 -7.69 -4.87
CA TYR A 9 7.07 -7.77 -6.25
C TYR A 9 8.12 -8.29 -7.24
N SER A 10 9.09 -9.10 -6.76
CA SER A 10 10.11 -9.70 -7.62
C SER A 10 9.66 -10.99 -8.28
N GLU A 11 8.70 -11.68 -7.69
CA GLU A 11 8.15 -12.94 -8.17
C GLU A 11 6.99 -12.69 -9.15
N GLY A 12 6.52 -13.77 -9.78
CA GLY A 12 5.32 -13.75 -10.63
C GLY A 12 4.02 -13.73 -9.81
N ALA A 13 2.98 -14.40 -10.32
CA ALA A 13 1.74 -14.54 -9.58
C ALA A 13 1.67 -15.85 -8.81
N HIS A 14 0.80 -15.87 -7.78
CA HIS A 14 0.42 -17.10 -7.09
C HIS A 14 -0.11 -18.14 -8.10
N PRO A 15 0.25 -19.44 -7.95
CA PRO A 15 -0.13 -20.49 -8.91
C PRO A 15 -1.62 -20.54 -9.23
N ALA A 16 -2.50 -20.34 -8.23
CA ALA A 16 -3.94 -20.32 -8.44
C ALA A 16 -4.40 -19.24 -9.44
N ILE A 17 -3.73 -18.09 -9.48
CA ILE A 17 -4.02 -17.02 -10.46
C ILE A 17 -3.59 -17.45 -11.87
N LEU A 18 -2.40 -18.03 -12.01
CA LEU A 18 -1.89 -18.52 -13.31
C LEU A 18 -2.79 -19.63 -13.85
N GLU A 19 -3.25 -20.54 -12.98
CA GLU A 19 -4.18 -21.60 -13.36
C GLU A 19 -5.54 -21.03 -13.79
N ALA A 20 -6.11 -20.09 -13.05
CA ALA A 20 -7.37 -19.44 -13.40
C ALA A 20 -7.27 -18.72 -14.75
N LEU A 21 -6.16 -18.03 -15.02
CA LEU A 21 -5.88 -17.41 -16.31
C LEU A 21 -5.82 -18.43 -17.44
N LEU A 22 -5.14 -19.57 -17.24
CA LEU A 22 -5.00 -20.62 -18.23
C LEU A 22 -6.35 -21.29 -18.52
N GLN A 23 -7.12 -21.64 -17.50
CA GLN A 23 -8.43 -22.31 -17.62
C GLN A 23 -9.45 -21.46 -18.36
N THR A 24 -9.41 -20.15 -18.17
CA THR A 24 -10.38 -19.22 -18.78
C THR A 24 -9.90 -18.60 -20.10
N ASN A 25 -8.65 -18.87 -20.53
CA ASN A 25 -8.00 -18.16 -21.62
C ASN A 25 -8.76 -18.12 -22.95
N ARG A 26 -9.53 -19.19 -23.29
CA ARG A 26 -10.30 -19.28 -24.52
C ARG A 26 -11.76 -18.82 -24.40
N GLN A 27 -12.20 -18.45 -23.19
CA GLN A 27 -13.56 -17.99 -22.98
C GLN A 27 -13.71 -16.54 -23.45
N GLN A 28 -14.68 -16.29 -24.31
CA GLN A 28 -15.01 -14.93 -24.77
C GLN A 28 -15.75 -14.19 -23.66
N GLN A 29 -15.31 -12.97 -23.40
CA GLN A 29 -15.89 -12.09 -22.37
C GLN A 29 -15.96 -10.65 -22.91
N PRO A 30 -16.89 -9.81 -22.43
CA PRO A 30 -16.88 -8.37 -22.69
C PRO A 30 -15.54 -7.74 -22.26
N GLY A 31 -15.09 -6.76 -23.01
CA GLY A 31 -13.85 -6.02 -22.70
C GLY A 31 -14.03 -4.96 -21.63
N TYR A 32 -12.92 -4.28 -21.30
CA TYR A 32 -12.87 -3.06 -20.50
C TYR A 32 -13.41 -3.18 -19.08
N GLY A 33 -13.25 -4.38 -18.44
CA GLY A 33 -13.71 -4.63 -17.07
C GLY A 33 -15.22 -4.86 -16.92
N LEU A 34 -15.91 -5.06 -18.05
CA LEU A 34 -17.34 -5.41 -18.07
C LEU A 34 -17.56 -6.93 -18.06
N ASP A 35 -16.49 -7.72 -18.03
CA ASP A 35 -16.51 -9.17 -17.98
C ASP A 35 -17.06 -9.72 -16.65
N ASP A 36 -17.56 -10.96 -16.68
CA ASP A 36 -18.18 -11.62 -15.54
C ASP A 36 -17.21 -11.78 -14.35
N TYR A 37 -15.92 -12.00 -14.60
CA TYR A 37 -14.92 -12.15 -13.54
C TYR A 37 -14.70 -10.84 -12.79
N SER A 38 -14.61 -9.72 -13.52
CA SER A 38 -14.52 -8.39 -12.92
C SER A 38 -15.76 -8.05 -12.11
N GLN A 39 -16.96 -8.41 -12.58
CA GLN A 39 -18.20 -8.15 -11.84
C GLN A 39 -18.28 -9.02 -10.57
N GLN A 40 -17.92 -10.29 -10.63
CA GLN A 40 -17.88 -11.17 -9.46
C GLN A 40 -16.83 -10.69 -8.44
N ALA A 41 -15.63 -10.29 -8.87
CA ALA A 41 -14.60 -9.73 -7.99
C ALA A 41 -15.11 -8.47 -7.27
N LYS A 42 -15.75 -7.55 -7.99
CA LYS A 42 -16.38 -6.36 -7.40
C LYS A 42 -17.46 -6.71 -6.38
N ALA A 43 -18.29 -7.72 -6.67
CA ALA A 43 -19.32 -8.19 -5.74
C ALA A 43 -18.71 -8.72 -4.44
N LEU A 44 -17.67 -9.56 -4.53
CA LEU A 44 -16.95 -10.08 -3.35
C LEU A 44 -16.30 -8.97 -2.53
N ILE A 45 -15.71 -7.98 -3.18
CA ILE A 45 -15.09 -6.84 -2.48
C ILE A 45 -16.18 -6.03 -1.75
N ARG A 46 -17.31 -5.71 -2.42
CA ARG A 46 -18.45 -5.01 -1.77
C ARG A 46 -19.00 -5.76 -0.57
N GLU A 47 -19.13 -7.07 -0.67
CA GLU A 47 -19.56 -7.92 0.43
C GLU A 47 -18.55 -7.85 1.59
N ARG A 48 -17.24 -8.00 1.29
CA ARG A 48 -16.18 -8.00 2.27
C ARG A 48 -16.09 -6.68 3.05
N ILE A 49 -16.25 -5.55 2.39
CA ILE A 49 -16.22 -4.22 3.01
C ILE A 49 -17.57 -3.78 3.61
N GLY A 50 -18.62 -4.58 3.46
CA GLY A 50 -19.96 -4.26 3.96
C GLY A 50 -20.60 -3.04 3.29
N ASN A 51 -20.18 -2.67 2.06
CA ASN A 51 -20.69 -1.48 1.36
C ASN A 51 -21.18 -1.86 -0.05
N PRO A 52 -22.47 -2.18 -0.24
CA PRO A 52 -23.04 -2.56 -1.53
C PRO A 52 -23.07 -1.41 -2.56
N GLN A 53 -22.92 -0.15 -2.11
CA GLN A 53 -22.94 1.02 -2.97
C GLN A 53 -21.55 1.48 -3.42
N ALA A 54 -20.50 0.83 -2.95
CA ALA A 54 -19.13 1.17 -3.35
C ALA A 54 -18.92 0.98 -4.86
N GLU A 55 -18.26 1.96 -5.49
CA GLU A 55 -17.80 1.83 -6.87
C GLU A 55 -16.35 1.36 -6.90
N ILE A 56 -16.09 0.31 -7.69
CA ILE A 56 -14.79 -0.36 -7.72
C ILE A 56 -14.23 -0.37 -9.14
N PHE A 57 -12.96 0.00 -9.26
CA PHE A 57 -12.24 0.03 -10.54
C PHE A 57 -10.88 -0.65 -10.41
N PHE A 58 -10.57 -1.54 -11.36
CA PHE A 58 -9.28 -2.21 -11.39
C PHE A 58 -8.31 -1.47 -12.30
N VAL A 59 -7.09 -1.25 -11.80
CA VAL A 59 -5.99 -0.57 -12.50
C VAL A 59 -4.70 -1.37 -12.35
N SER A 60 -3.63 -1.03 -13.09
CA SER A 60 -2.46 -1.88 -13.21
C SER A 60 -1.42 -1.74 -12.09
N GLY A 61 -1.48 -0.69 -11.27
CA GLY A 61 -0.48 -0.46 -10.22
C GLY A 61 -0.78 0.74 -9.34
N GLY A 62 -0.07 0.85 -8.19
CA GLY A 62 -0.32 1.86 -7.16
C GLY A 62 -0.13 3.29 -7.65
N THR A 63 0.97 3.60 -8.35
CA THR A 63 1.19 4.93 -8.94
C THR A 63 0.07 5.33 -9.90
N GLN A 64 -0.43 4.36 -10.70
CA GLN A 64 -1.58 4.62 -11.59
C GLN A 64 -2.86 4.88 -10.77
N ALA A 65 -3.08 4.15 -9.67
CA ALA A 65 -4.21 4.39 -8.78
C ALA A 65 -4.15 5.80 -8.18
N ASN A 66 -2.98 6.21 -7.66
CA ASN A 66 -2.77 7.55 -7.10
C ASN A 66 -3.00 8.64 -8.13
N LEU A 67 -2.41 8.53 -9.33
CA LEU A 67 -2.61 9.47 -10.45
C LEU A 67 -4.09 9.61 -10.83
N LEU A 68 -4.80 8.50 -10.92
CA LEU A 68 -6.19 8.49 -11.35
C LEU A 68 -7.12 9.06 -10.28
N VAL A 69 -6.96 8.65 -9.03
CA VAL A 69 -7.80 9.14 -7.92
C VAL A 69 -7.58 10.63 -7.71
N LEU A 70 -6.32 11.05 -7.52
CA LEU A 70 -6.01 12.44 -7.22
C LEU A 70 -6.33 13.36 -8.38
N GLY A 71 -6.05 12.93 -9.62
CA GLY A 71 -6.35 13.71 -10.81
C GLY A 71 -7.83 13.80 -11.15
N HIS A 72 -8.67 12.87 -10.67
CA HIS A 72 -10.11 12.91 -10.83
C HIS A 72 -10.80 13.76 -9.76
N ILE A 73 -10.37 13.62 -8.52
CA ILE A 73 -11.01 14.23 -7.36
C ILE A 73 -10.67 15.73 -7.25
N LEU A 74 -9.42 16.09 -7.54
CA LEU A 74 -8.94 17.44 -7.29
C LEU A 74 -9.22 18.38 -8.45
N ARG A 75 -9.62 19.60 -8.12
CA ARG A 75 -9.64 20.73 -9.04
C ARG A 75 -8.25 21.39 -9.11
N PRO A 76 -7.93 22.13 -10.19
CA PRO A 76 -6.59 22.72 -10.38
C PRO A 76 -6.08 23.61 -9.24
N HIS A 77 -6.96 24.17 -8.42
CA HIS A 77 -6.61 25.01 -7.27
C HIS A 77 -6.64 24.25 -5.93
N GLU A 78 -6.87 22.96 -5.96
CA GLU A 78 -6.92 22.12 -4.76
C GLU A 78 -5.61 21.39 -4.55
N SER A 79 -5.37 20.91 -3.33
CA SER A 79 -4.12 20.31 -2.91
C SER A 79 -4.33 19.16 -1.92
N ILE A 80 -3.24 18.45 -1.63
CA ILE A 80 -3.19 17.25 -0.81
C ILE A 80 -2.39 17.54 0.46
N ILE A 81 -2.83 17.02 1.60
CA ILE A 81 -2.03 16.94 2.83
C ILE A 81 -1.56 15.50 2.96
N ALA A 82 -0.26 15.27 3.08
CA ALA A 82 0.37 13.97 3.24
C ALA A 82 1.51 14.01 4.26
N CYS A 83 1.91 12.85 4.78
CA CYS A 83 3.13 12.71 5.54
C CYS A 83 4.35 12.91 4.62
N GLN A 84 5.45 13.46 5.15
CA GLN A 84 6.68 13.65 4.37
C GLN A 84 7.26 12.36 3.78
N SER A 85 7.02 11.21 4.43
CA SER A 85 7.43 9.89 3.94
C SER A 85 6.40 9.21 3.03
N ALA A 86 5.30 9.88 2.67
CA ALA A 86 4.26 9.30 1.82
C ALA A 86 4.80 8.91 0.44
N HIS A 87 4.35 7.78 -0.10
CA HIS A 87 4.83 7.25 -1.39
C HIS A 87 4.70 8.26 -2.53
N ILE A 88 3.61 9.02 -2.56
CA ILE A 88 3.37 10.08 -3.56
C ILE A 88 4.35 11.25 -3.48
N ALA A 89 5.06 11.41 -2.34
CA ALA A 89 6.02 12.49 -2.14
C ALA A 89 7.36 12.21 -2.84
N ASP A 90 7.94 11.01 -2.60
CA ASP A 90 9.34 10.72 -2.98
C ASP A 90 9.50 9.51 -3.91
N HIS A 91 8.48 8.64 -4.03
CA HIS A 91 8.63 7.35 -4.70
C HIS A 91 7.83 7.22 -6.01
N GLU A 92 7.29 8.33 -6.53
CA GLU A 92 6.51 8.36 -7.79
C GLU A 92 7.06 9.35 -8.83
N THR A 93 8.31 9.78 -8.66
CA THR A 93 9.03 10.62 -9.64
C THR A 93 8.25 11.92 -9.99
N GLY A 94 7.59 12.53 -9.00
CA GLY A 94 6.79 13.73 -9.19
C GLY A 94 5.52 13.52 -10.01
N ALA A 95 4.93 12.32 -9.95
CA ALA A 95 3.74 11.97 -10.74
C ALA A 95 2.55 12.89 -10.45
N ILE A 96 2.35 13.26 -9.20
CA ILE A 96 1.23 14.11 -8.77
C ILE A 96 1.47 15.57 -9.16
N GLU A 97 2.70 16.05 -9.03
CA GLU A 97 3.11 17.37 -9.50
C GLU A 97 3.00 17.49 -11.03
N ALA A 98 3.34 16.41 -11.76
CA ALA A 98 3.23 16.37 -13.21
C ALA A 98 1.78 16.49 -13.73
N VAL A 99 0.78 16.10 -12.92
CA VAL A 99 -0.64 16.33 -13.22
C VAL A 99 -1.19 17.62 -12.62
N GLY A 100 -0.33 18.43 -11.98
CA GLY A 100 -0.62 19.82 -11.62
C GLY A 100 -1.04 20.04 -10.18
N TYR A 101 -0.87 19.08 -9.26
CA TYR A 101 -1.32 19.22 -7.89
C TYR A 101 -0.19 19.40 -6.89
N LYS A 102 -0.41 20.25 -5.91
CA LYS A 102 0.52 20.51 -4.81
C LYS A 102 0.28 19.52 -3.67
N ILE A 103 1.38 18.96 -3.15
CA ILE A 103 1.36 18.15 -1.94
C ILE A 103 1.95 18.99 -0.79
N HIS A 104 1.24 19.07 0.33
CA HIS A 104 1.72 19.66 1.58
C HIS A 104 2.24 18.52 2.45
N LEU A 105 3.53 18.55 2.77
CA LEU A 105 4.20 17.48 3.49
C LEU A 105 4.32 17.83 4.97
N ALA A 106 3.65 17.07 5.82
CA ALA A 106 3.76 17.18 7.26
C ALA A 106 4.91 16.30 7.79
N PRO A 107 5.80 16.81 8.65
CA PRO A 107 6.85 16.00 9.27
C PRO A 107 6.25 14.92 10.16
N SER A 108 6.86 13.74 10.19
CA SER A 108 6.43 12.64 11.05
C SER A 108 7.58 11.66 11.27
N ASP A 109 7.80 11.29 12.52
CA ASP A 109 8.84 10.33 12.90
C ASP A 109 8.37 8.86 12.77
N ASN A 110 7.05 8.66 12.76
CA ASN A 110 6.44 7.33 12.66
C ASN A 110 5.68 7.08 11.33
N GLY A 111 5.81 7.99 10.36
CA GLY A 111 5.16 7.87 9.05
C GLY A 111 3.65 8.15 9.06
N LYS A 112 3.07 8.55 10.19
CA LYS A 112 1.64 8.82 10.33
C LYS A 112 1.35 10.31 10.38
N LEU A 113 0.16 10.70 9.91
CA LEU A 113 -0.45 12.00 10.18
C LEU A 113 -1.27 11.96 11.47
N SER A 114 -1.34 13.09 12.16
CA SER A 114 -2.28 13.30 13.27
C SER A 114 -3.38 14.31 12.91
N PRO A 115 -4.53 14.30 13.61
CA PRO A 115 -5.57 15.30 13.43
C PRO A 115 -5.07 16.74 13.66
N GLU A 116 -4.13 16.94 14.59
CA GLU A 116 -3.54 18.25 14.90
C GLU A 116 -2.75 18.78 13.70
N GLN A 117 -1.93 17.94 13.08
CA GLN A 117 -1.19 18.29 11.86
C GLN A 117 -2.14 18.62 10.70
N ILE A 118 -3.20 17.83 10.51
CA ILE A 118 -4.20 18.08 9.46
C ILE A 118 -4.86 19.45 9.68
N ARG A 119 -5.29 19.76 10.90
CA ARG A 119 -5.88 21.08 11.25
C ARG A 119 -4.88 22.21 11.03
N ASP A 120 -3.65 22.04 11.46
CA ASP A 120 -2.60 23.05 11.28
C ASP A 120 -2.37 23.35 9.79
N TYR A 121 -2.17 22.30 8.97
CA TYR A 121 -1.97 22.50 7.52
C TYR A 121 -3.20 23.06 6.84
N ALA A 122 -4.40 22.64 7.17
CA ALA A 122 -5.65 23.21 6.60
C ALA A 122 -5.81 24.69 6.95
N SER A 123 -5.45 25.10 8.17
CA SER A 123 -5.58 26.49 8.63
C SER A 123 -4.59 27.47 8.00
N ARG A 124 -3.50 27.00 7.38
CA ARG A 124 -2.48 27.87 6.78
C ARG A 124 -2.90 28.51 5.45
N TYR A 125 -3.93 27.96 4.78
CA TYR A 125 -4.28 28.31 3.40
C TYR A 125 -5.60 29.09 3.36
N THR A 126 -5.61 30.27 3.99
CA THR A 126 -6.81 31.12 4.15
C THR A 126 -6.88 32.29 3.18
N ASN A 127 -5.77 32.60 2.48
CA ASN A 127 -5.71 33.74 1.56
C ASN A 127 -6.26 33.38 0.19
N VAL A 128 -7.59 33.39 0.07
CA VAL A 128 -8.33 33.07 -1.16
C VAL A 128 -8.44 34.34 -2.02
N PRO A 129 -8.21 34.28 -3.35
CA PRO A 129 -7.92 33.11 -4.20
C PRO A 129 -6.42 32.88 -4.44
N HIS A 130 -5.53 33.43 -3.66
CA HIS A 130 -4.08 33.46 -3.93
C HIS A 130 -3.35 32.18 -3.53
N GLN A 131 -3.95 31.34 -2.71
CA GLN A 131 -3.37 30.07 -2.25
C GLN A 131 -4.23 28.88 -2.69
N VAL A 132 -3.55 27.77 -3.03
CA VAL A 132 -4.23 26.49 -3.23
C VAL A 132 -4.97 26.07 -1.96
N GLN A 133 -6.07 25.38 -2.10
CA GLN A 133 -6.90 24.95 -0.98
C GLN A 133 -6.72 23.44 -0.71
N PRO A 134 -6.34 23.03 0.49
CA PRO A 134 -6.37 21.61 0.87
C PRO A 134 -7.78 21.04 0.66
N ARG A 135 -7.84 19.88 -0.03
CA ARG A 135 -9.09 19.19 -0.32
C ARG A 135 -9.06 17.74 0.14
N LEU A 136 -7.89 17.14 0.20
CA LEU A 136 -7.75 15.72 0.45
C LEU A 136 -6.57 15.46 1.39
N VAL A 137 -6.77 14.53 2.31
CA VAL A 137 -5.75 13.95 3.16
C VAL A 137 -5.40 12.56 2.60
N TYR A 138 -4.10 12.33 2.39
CA TYR A 138 -3.55 11.05 1.93
C TYR A 138 -2.82 10.35 3.07
N ILE A 139 -3.18 9.10 3.35
CA ILE A 139 -2.50 8.23 4.32
C ILE A 139 -2.17 6.88 3.67
N THR A 140 -1.24 6.15 4.24
CA THR A 140 -0.85 4.80 3.78
C THR A 140 -1.04 3.75 4.89
N GLN A 141 -1.57 2.59 4.54
CA GLN A 141 -1.73 1.45 5.46
C GLN A 141 -1.19 0.18 4.76
N THR A 142 -0.01 -0.32 5.12
CA THR A 142 0.98 0.18 6.12
C THR A 142 1.67 1.47 5.67
N THR A 143 2.25 2.24 6.61
CA THR A 143 3.09 3.37 6.23
C THR A 143 4.37 2.90 5.53
N GLU A 144 5.11 3.82 4.91
CA GLU A 144 6.35 3.51 4.18
C GLU A 144 7.46 2.92 5.08
N ILE A 145 7.38 3.17 6.38
CA ILE A 145 8.30 2.60 7.37
C ILE A 145 7.66 1.46 8.18
N GLY A 146 6.58 0.87 7.68
CA GLY A 146 5.96 -0.35 8.20
C GLY A 146 5.09 -0.19 9.44
N THR A 147 4.81 1.02 9.91
CA THR A 147 3.88 1.25 11.02
C THR A 147 2.43 1.15 10.58
N LEU A 148 1.52 0.97 11.53
CA LEU A 148 0.08 0.83 11.30
C LEU A 148 -0.68 1.96 11.99
N TYR A 149 -1.69 2.50 11.31
CA TYR A 149 -2.74 3.23 12.00
C TYR A 149 -3.60 2.25 12.79
N SER A 150 -3.92 2.58 14.03
CA SER A 150 -4.97 1.90 14.79
C SER A 150 -6.36 2.38 14.36
N LEU A 151 -7.39 1.63 14.71
CA LEU A 151 -8.78 2.04 14.47
C LEU A 151 -9.12 3.37 15.13
N ALA A 152 -8.57 3.61 16.33
CA ALA A 152 -8.76 4.87 17.02
C ALA A 152 -8.13 6.06 16.28
N GLU A 153 -6.90 5.90 15.76
CA GLU A 153 -6.23 6.91 14.95
C GLU A 153 -6.96 7.15 13.64
N LEU A 154 -7.39 6.08 12.93
CA LEU A 154 -8.15 6.20 11.68
C LEU A 154 -9.46 6.97 11.90
N LYS A 155 -10.23 6.64 12.94
CA LYS A 155 -11.46 7.35 13.31
C LYS A 155 -11.22 8.83 13.60
N ALA A 156 -10.16 9.14 14.34
CA ALA A 156 -9.82 10.53 14.69
C ALA A 156 -9.43 11.36 13.45
N ILE A 157 -8.66 10.77 12.53
CA ILE A 157 -8.31 11.42 11.25
C ILE A 157 -9.56 11.62 10.40
N TRP A 158 -10.38 10.58 10.24
CA TRP A 158 -11.61 10.67 9.45
C TRP A 158 -12.55 11.75 10.00
N GLN A 159 -12.77 11.77 11.31
CA GLN A 159 -13.59 12.80 11.94
C GLN A 159 -13.02 14.21 11.70
N CYS A 160 -11.71 14.39 11.84
CA CYS A 160 -11.05 15.64 11.53
C CYS A 160 -11.27 16.07 10.07
N CYS A 161 -11.16 15.12 9.12
CA CYS A 161 -11.44 15.38 7.71
C CYS A 161 -12.89 15.83 7.50
N GLN A 162 -13.88 15.17 8.14
CA GLN A 162 -15.29 15.55 8.05
C GLN A 162 -15.55 16.96 8.60
N GLU A 163 -14.97 17.29 9.75
CA GLU A 163 -15.08 18.63 10.36
C GLU A 163 -14.54 19.75 9.45
N LEU A 164 -13.47 19.44 8.69
CA LEU A 164 -12.81 20.40 7.79
C LEU A 164 -13.32 20.34 6.34
N GLY A 165 -14.24 19.46 6.01
CA GLY A 165 -14.74 19.26 4.64
C GLY A 165 -13.68 18.69 3.69
N LEU A 166 -12.69 17.95 4.23
CA LEU A 166 -11.65 17.25 3.49
C LEU A 166 -12.06 15.81 3.20
N LEU A 167 -11.56 15.26 2.11
CA LEU A 167 -11.67 13.83 1.79
C LEU A 167 -10.49 13.06 2.40
N LEU A 168 -10.73 11.83 2.83
CA LEU A 168 -9.69 10.91 3.28
C LEU A 168 -9.47 9.81 2.25
N TYR A 169 -8.25 9.76 1.68
CA TYR A 169 -7.79 8.72 0.75
C TYR A 169 -6.71 7.87 1.40
N MET A 170 -6.93 6.55 1.42
CA MET A 170 -5.97 5.59 1.96
C MET A 170 -5.32 4.76 0.85
N ASP A 171 -4.01 4.86 0.75
CA ASP A 171 -3.16 3.97 -0.04
C ASP A 171 -3.04 2.62 0.67
N GLY A 172 -3.53 1.59 0.03
CA GLY A 172 -3.54 0.21 0.53
C GLY A 172 -2.59 -0.72 -0.23
N ALA A 173 -1.43 -0.23 -0.70
CA ALA A 173 -0.47 -1.03 -1.46
C ALA A 173 -0.05 -2.33 -0.76
N ARG A 174 -0.04 -2.35 0.57
CA ARG A 174 0.21 -3.51 1.43
C ARG A 174 -0.93 -3.79 2.40
N LEU A 175 -2.17 -3.63 1.93
CA LEU A 175 -3.34 -3.78 2.77
C LEU A 175 -3.53 -5.22 3.29
N ALA A 176 -3.16 -6.23 2.51
CA ALA A 176 -3.18 -7.62 2.97
C ALA A 176 -2.29 -7.82 4.20
N GLN A 177 -1.07 -7.29 4.14
CA GLN A 177 -0.12 -7.35 5.24
C GLN A 177 -0.62 -6.54 6.45
N ALA A 178 -1.17 -5.35 6.22
CA ALA A 178 -1.70 -4.49 7.27
C ALA A 178 -2.86 -5.17 8.04
N LEU A 179 -3.85 -5.70 7.32
CA LEU A 179 -5.03 -6.32 7.92
C LEU A 179 -4.70 -7.63 8.67
N ASN A 180 -3.60 -8.29 8.33
CA ASN A 180 -3.15 -9.54 8.97
C ASN A 180 -1.91 -9.35 9.86
N ALA A 181 -1.58 -8.12 10.24
CA ALA A 181 -0.50 -7.84 11.15
C ALA A 181 -0.91 -8.08 12.61
N GLU A 182 0.06 -8.48 13.44
CA GLU A 182 -0.15 -8.55 14.88
C GLU A 182 -0.46 -7.16 15.44
N GLY A 183 -1.48 -7.06 16.27
CA GLY A 183 -1.94 -5.80 16.87
C GLY A 183 -2.79 -4.92 15.94
N ASN A 184 -3.08 -5.34 14.70
CA ASN A 184 -4.05 -4.63 13.86
C ASN A 184 -5.47 -4.79 14.42
N ASP A 185 -6.19 -3.67 14.51
CA ASP A 185 -7.59 -3.60 14.99
C ASP A 185 -8.55 -3.02 13.93
N ILE A 186 -8.06 -2.79 12.70
CA ILE A 186 -8.87 -2.30 11.57
C ILE A 186 -9.38 -3.50 10.77
N GLY A 187 -10.70 -3.56 10.54
CA GLY A 187 -11.32 -4.52 9.66
C GLY A 187 -11.72 -3.94 8.29
N TRP A 188 -12.18 -4.80 7.39
CA TRP A 188 -12.64 -4.39 6.06
C TRP A 188 -13.78 -3.37 6.10
N GLU A 189 -14.75 -3.54 7.01
CA GLU A 189 -15.87 -2.62 7.17
C GLU A 189 -15.43 -1.25 7.71
N ASP A 190 -14.36 -1.20 8.51
CA ASP A 190 -13.82 0.05 9.03
C ASP A 190 -13.19 0.89 7.91
N LEU A 191 -12.57 0.26 6.91
CA LEU A 191 -12.05 0.96 5.73
C LEU A 191 -13.18 1.66 4.97
N ALA A 192 -14.29 0.95 4.73
CA ALA A 192 -15.46 1.54 4.06
C ALA A 192 -16.10 2.66 4.87
N ARG A 193 -16.08 2.56 6.21
CA ARG A 193 -16.72 3.52 7.11
C ARG A 193 -15.89 4.77 7.36
N TYR A 194 -14.57 4.63 7.43
CA TYR A 194 -13.66 5.69 7.90
C TYR A 194 -12.66 6.13 6.84
N THR A 195 -12.97 5.91 5.55
CA THR A 195 -12.31 6.53 4.40
C THR A 195 -13.33 6.92 3.36
N ASP A 196 -13.04 7.93 2.54
CA ASP A 196 -13.87 8.27 1.37
C ASP A 196 -13.47 7.42 0.16
N ILE A 197 -12.16 7.20 0.02
CA ILE A 197 -11.56 6.41 -1.05
C ILE A 197 -10.43 5.59 -0.44
N PHE A 198 -10.24 4.37 -0.92
CA PHE A 198 -9.02 3.60 -0.68
C PHE A 198 -8.72 2.70 -1.87
N TYR A 199 -7.52 2.14 -1.93
CA TYR A 199 -7.30 1.05 -2.85
C TYR A 199 -6.75 -0.20 -2.17
N ILE A 200 -7.02 -1.35 -2.78
CA ILE A 200 -6.60 -2.68 -2.34
C ILE A 200 -5.45 -3.10 -3.25
N GLY A 201 -4.25 -3.20 -2.71
CA GLY A 201 -3.07 -3.61 -3.44
C GLY A 201 -3.04 -5.12 -3.65
N ALA A 202 -2.93 -5.59 -4.89
CA ALA A 202 -2.75 -7.00 -5.22
C ALA A 202 -1.37 -7.32 -5.79
N THR A 203 -0.70 -6.35 -6.42
CA THR A 203 0.64 -6.53 -7.00
C THR A 203 1.65 -7.09 -5.98
N LYS A 204 1.58 -6.66 -4.72
CA LYS A 204 2.46 -7.10 -3.63
C LYS A 204 1.88 -8.27 -2.83
N CYS A 205 0.74 -8.82 -3.29
CA CYS A 205 0.02 -9.90 -2.62
C CYS A 205 -0.42 -10.97 -3.60
N GLY A 206 0.52 -11.51 -4.37
CA GLY A 206 0.32 -12.67 -5.22
C GLY A 206 -0.26 -12.44 -6.59
N ALA A 207 -0.62 -11.21 -6.98
CA ALA A 207 -1.04 -10.90 -8.36
C ALA A 207 0.15 -10.62 -9.26
N LEU A 208 0.00 -10.82 -10.58
CA LEU A 208 0.96 -10.34 -11.60
C LEU A 208 1.03 -8.81 -11.61
N LEU A 209 -0.12 -8.17 -11.46
CA LEU A 209 -0.31 -6.73 -11.40
C LEU A 209 -1.75 -6.45 -10.95
N GLY A 210 -1.98 -5.30 -10.38
CA GLY A 210 -3.35 -4.82 -10.17
C GLY A 210 -3.61 -4.23 -8.80
N GLU A 211 -4.44 -3.18 -8.83
CA GLU A 211 -4.98 -2.51 -7.67
C GLU A 211 -6.48 -2.31 -7.87
N ALA A 212 -7.27 -2.47 -6.81
CA ALA A 212 -8.71 -2.17 -6.83
C ALA A 212 -8.95 -0.85 -6.11
N ILE A 213 -9.27 0.19 -6.86
CA ILE A 213 -9.70 1.49 -6.32
C ILE A 213 -11.15 1.35 -5.87
N VAL A 214 -11.43 1.73 -4.63
CA VAL A 214 -12.75 1.69 -4.01
C VAL A 214 -13.17 3.10 -3.63
N PHE A 215 -14.25 3.58 -4.23
CA PHE A 215 -14.96 4.78 -3.81
C PHE A 215 -16.11 4.36 -2.90
N ASN A 216 -16.07 4.74 -1.64
CA ASN A 216 -17.10 4.39 -0.68
C ASN A 216 -18.42 5.15 -0.89
N GLN A 217 -18.36 6.27 -1.59
CA GLN A 217 -19.50 7.06 -2.02
C GLN A 217 -19.53 7.11 -3.56
N SER A 218 -20.59 6.59 -4.17
CA SER A 218 -20.73 6.51 -5.65
C SER A 218 -20.66 7.90 -6.33
N ALA A 219 -21.08 8.96 -5.67
CA ALA A 219 -20.97 10.31 -6.19
C ALA A 219 -19.53 10.77 -6.46
N LEU A 220 -18.55 10.28 -5.69
CA LEU A 220 -17.14 10.57 -5.91
C LEU A 220 -16.57 9.86 -7.16
N ALA A 221 -17.22 8.81 -7.62
CA ALA A 221 -16.84 8.04 -8.80
C ALA A 221 -17.55 8.50 -10.09
N GLU A 222 -18.39 9.56 -10.02
CA GLU A 222 -19.09 10.06 -11.20
C GLU A 222 -18.08 10.43 -12.30
N TYR A 223 -18.28 9.92 -13.52
CA TYR A 223 -17.37 10.08 -14.67
C TYR A 223 -15.95 9.50 -14.52
N PHE A 224 -15.62 8.79 -13.46
CA PHE A 224 -14.27 8.23 -13.28
C PHE A 224 -13.87 7.25 -14.39
N SER A 225 -14.80 6.48 -14.95
CA SER A 225 -14.55 5.60 -16.08
C SER A 225 -14.05 6.33 -17.34
N PHE A 226 -14.53 7.55 -17.60
CA PHE A 226 -14.02 8.40 -18.69
C PHE A 226 -12.59 8.84 -18.39
N TYR A 227 -12.28 9.19 -17.16
CA TYR A 227 -10.95 9.60 -16.76
C TYR A 227 -9.94 8.45 -16.88
N ILE A 228 -10.29 7.24 -16.41
CA ILE A 228 -9.47 6.02 -16.61
C ILE A 228 -9.21 5.80 -18.11
N LYS A 229 -10.24 5.92 -18.95
CA LYS A 229 -10.09 5.75 -20.42
C LYS A 229 -9.16 6.79 -21.00
N GLN A 230 -9.34 8.05 -20.65
CA GLN A 230 -8.54 9.17 -21.16
C GLN A 230 -7.06 9.03 -20.79
N LYS A 231 -6.76 8.52 -19.58
CA LYS A 231 -5.40 8.28 -19.10
C LYS A 231 -4.79 6.96 -19.62
N GLY A 232 -5.47 6.23 -20.52
CA GLY A 232 -4.97 4.98 -21.08
C GLY A 232 -4.96 3.79 -20.09
N ALA A 233 -5.62 3.94 -18.94
CA ALA A 233 -5.63 2.95 -17.87
C ALA A 233 -6.77 1.92 -17.98
N LEU A 234 -7.72 2.10 -18.90
CA LEU A 234 -8.82 1.18 -19.16
C LEU A 234 -8.39 0.11 -20.14
N LEU A 235 -7.99 -1.05 -19.63
CA LEU A 235 -7.46 -2.15 -20.44
C LEU A 235 -8.55 -2.82 -21.26
N ALA A 236 -8.29 -3.07 -22.55
CA ALA A 236 -9.22 -3.79 -23.42
C ALA A 236 -9.50 -5.21 -22.89
N LYS A 237 -8.48 -5.89 -22.35
CA LYS A 237 -8.62 -7.18 -21.67
C LYS A 237 -8.65 -6.99 -20.14
N GLY A 238 -9.58 -6.16 -19.65
CA GLY A 238 -9.75 -5.85 -18.23
C GLY A 238 -9.98 -7.08 -17.34
N ARG A 239 -10.50 -8.17 -17.94
CA ARG A 239 -10.64 -9.47 -17.27
C ARG A 239 -9.34 -9.96 -16.62
N LEU A 240 -8.17 -9.56 -17.15
CA LEU A 240 -6.88 -9.90 -16.56
C LEU A 240 -6.78 -9.42 -15.10
N LEU A 241 -7.25 -8.21 -14.82
CA LEU A 241 -7.27 -7.66 -13.47
C LEU A 241 -8.40 -8.29 -12.64
N GLY A 242 -9.62 -8.33 -13.19
CA GLY A 242 -10.79 -8.87 -12.49
C GLY A 242 -10.62 -10.32 -12.05
N LEU A 243 -10.08 -11.18 -12.91
CA LEU A 243 -9.88 -12.59 -12.58
C LEU A 243 -8.84 -12.80 -11.46
N GLN A 244 -7.79 -11.96 -11.40
CA GLN A 244 -6.81 -12.01 -10.31
C GLN A 244 -7.44 -11.62 -8.98
N PHE A 245 -8.21 -10.53 -8.93
CA PHE A 245 -8.96 -10.15 -7.74
C PHE A 245 -10.01 -11.17 -7.35
N LEU A 246 -10.73 -11.75 -8.32
CA LEU A 246 -11.67 -12.84 -8.05
C LEU A 246 -10.98 -14.03 -7.37
N THR A 247 -9.83 -14.45 -7.88
CA THR A 247 -9.06 -15.57 -7.32
C THR A 247 -8.55 -15.25 -5.91
N LEU A 248 -8.05 -14.02 -5.69
CA LEU A 248 -7.55 -13.60 -4.38
C LEU A 248 -8.63 -13.51 -3.31
N PHE A 249 -9.83 -13.04 -3.68
CA PHE A 249 -10.92 -12.85 -2.72
C PHE A 249 -11.78 -14.10 -2.52
N GLN A 250 -11.69 -15.07 -3.42
CA GLN A 250 -12.22 -16.41 -3.18
C GLN A 250 -11.38 -17.13 -2.12
N ASN A 251 -12.03 -17.83 -1.20
CA ASN A 251 -11.37 -18.67 -0.19
C ASN A 251 -10.35 -17.97 0.72
N ASN A 252 -10.43 -16.65 0.88
CA ASN A 252 -9.55 -15.83 1.72
C ASN A 252 -8.05 -15.90 1.35
N LEU A 253 -7.73 -16.15 0.09
CA LEU A 253 -6.33 -16.24 -0.35
C LEU A 253 -5.57 -14.92 -0.12
N TYR A 254 -6.23 -13.77 -0.31
CA TYR A 254 -5.64 -12.45 -0.09
C TYR A 254 -5.09 -12.29 1.35
N GLU A 255 -5.88 -12.68 2.34
CA GLU A 255 -5.50 -12.63 3.76
C GLU A 255 -4.41 -13.64 4.09
N GLU A 256 -4.49 -14.83 3.50
CA GLU A 256 -3.49 -15.88 3.71
C GLU A 256 -2.10 -15.44 3.23
N LEU A 257 -2.01 -14.86 2.04
CA LEU A 257 -0.75 -14.39 1.47
C LEU A 257 -0.14 -13.23 2.27
N GLY A 258 -0.99 -12.31 2.78
CA GLY A 258 -0.55 -11.25 3.70
C GLY A 258 0.03 -11.81 4.99
N ARG A 259 -0.64 -12.81 5.59
CA ARG A 259 -0.18 -13.48 6.82
C ARG A 259 1.13 -14.22 6.61
N VAL A 260 1.30 -14.92 5.49
CA VAL A 260 2.56 -15.62 5.16
C VAL A 260 3.72 -14.63 5.15
N ALA A 261 3.58 -13.51 4.44
CA ALA A 261 4.62 -12.49 4.37
C ALA A 261 5.00 -11.95 5.76
N ASN A 262 4.01 -11.63 6.61
CA ASN A 262 4.26 -11.13 7.97
C ASN A 262 4.92 -12.19 8.86
N THR A 263 4.48 -13.44 8.78
CA THR A 263 5.05 -14.53 9.58
C THR A 263 6.54 -14.70 9.30
N GLN A 264 6.94 -14.66 8.04
CA GLN A 264 8.35 -14.76 7.68
C GLN A 264 9.17 -13.57 8.20
N MET A 265 8.62 -12.36 8.15
CA MET A 265 9.31 -11.17 8.66
C MET A 265 9.42 -11.18 10.19
N ASN A 266 8.41 -11.65 10.90
CA ASN A 266 8.46 -11.74 12.36
C ASN A 266 9.60 -12.65 12.84
N ARG A 267 9.85 -13.78 12.18
CA ARG A 267 11.01 -14.66 12.47
C ARG A 267 12.34 -13.91 12.31
N ILE A 268 12.46 -13.11 11.25
CA ILE A 268 13.66 -12.30 11.00
C ILE A 268 13.81 -11.20 12.06
N LYS A 269 12.70 -10.53 12.44
CA LYS A 269 12.67 -9.50 13.49
C LYS A 269 13.15 -10.08 14.84
N GLU A 270 12.63 -11.23 15.22
CA GLU A 270 13.02 -11.94 16.45
C GLU A 270 14.52 -12.27 16.48
N ALA A 271 15.09 -12.71 15.38
CA ALA A 271 16.52 -13.03 15.28
C ALA A 271 17.40 -11.78 15.46
N PHE A 272 17.06 -10.65 14.83
CA PHE A 272 17.78 -9.40 15.04
C PHE A 272 17.62 -8.89 16.48
N ALA A 273 16.41 -8.97 17.05
CA ALA A 273 16.15 -8.57 18.43
C ALA A 273 16.95 -9.41 19.44
N ALA A 274 17.08 -10.72 19.20
CA ALA A 274 17.89 -11.61 20.03
C ALA A 274 19.39 -11.25 20.01
N LYS A 275 19.88 -10.58 18.96
CA LYS A 275 21.24 -10.02 18.85
C LYS A 275 21.37 -8.63 19.47
N GLY A 276 20.29 -8.06 20.04
CA GLY A 276 20.29 -6.70 20.58
C GLY A 276 20.29 -5.61 19.51
N ILE A 277 19.99 -5.93 18.27
CA ILE A 277 19.94 -4.98 17.14
C ILE A 277 18.62 -4.20 17.23
N GLY A 278 18.72 -2.88 17.23
CA GLY A 278 17.58 -1.97 17.24
C GLY A 278 16.96 -1.79 15.84
N PHE A 279 15.78 -1.18 15.82
CA PHE A 279 15.03 -0.92 14.59
C PHE A 279 14.70 0.56 14.44
N LEU A 280 14.66 1.04 13.19
CA LEU A 280 14.28 2.42 12.87
C LEU A 280 12.81 2.71 13.23
N SER A 281 11.94 1.72 13.07
CA SER A 281 10.51 1.79 13.37
C SER A 281 10.02 0.49 14.01
N ASP A 282 8.98 0.57 14.81
CA ASP A 282 8.30 -0.63 15.34
C ASP A 282 7.29 -1.12 14.31
N THR A 283 7.70 -2.13 13.55
CA THR A 283 6.86 -2.76 12.52
C THR A 283 6.44 -4.17 12.94
N CYS A 284 5.21 -4.53 12.55
CA CYS A 284 4.64 -5.87 12.68
C CYS A 284 4.16 -6.43 11.34
N THR A 285 4.69 -5.91 10.24
CA THR A 285 4.32 -6.24 8.86
C THR A 285 5.48 -6.91 8.12
N ASN A 286 5.37 -7.05 6.81
CA ASN A 286 6.40 -7.65 5.96
C ASN A 286 7.61 -6.75 5.68
N GLN A 287 7.69 -5.57 6.29
CA GLN A 287 8.82 -4.64 6.17
C GLN A 287 9.56 -4.55 7.50
N LEU A 288 10.89 -4.57 7.48
CA LEU A 288 11.74 -4.46 8.66
C LEU A 288 12.92 -3.53 8.40
N PHE A 289 13.28 -2.71 9.39
CA PHE A 289 14.32 -1.70 9.26
C PHE A 289 15.36 -1.83 10.38
N PRO A 290 16.20 -2.89 10.40
CA PRO A 290 17.25 -3.06 11.40
C PRO A 290 18.35 -2.02 11.21
N ILE A 291 18.89 -1.51 12.33
CA ILE A 291 19.98 -0.54 12.39
C ILE A 291 21.29 -1.30 12.57
N LEU A 292 22.17 -1.22 11.58
CA LEU A 292 23.36 -2.07 11.48
C LEU A 292 24.63 -1.25 11.27
N THR A 293 25.77 -1.79 11.74
CA THR A 293 27.09 -1.29 11.42
C THR A 293 27.48 -1.62 9.97
N GLU A 294 28.47 -0.91 9.42
CA GLU A 294 29.00 -1.20 8.08
C GLU A 294 29.52 -2.64 7.97
N GLN A 295 30.12 -3.19 9.04
CA GLN A 295 30.61 -4.55 9.08
C GLN A 295 29.47 -5.58 9.01
N GLN A 296 28.40 -5.36 9.77
CA GLN A 296 27.21 -6.24 9.75
C GLN A 296 26.51 -6.19 8.38
N ILE A 297 26.42 -5.01 7.77
CA ILE A 297 25.89 -4.82 6.42
C ILE A 297 26.73 -5.59 5.40
N ALA A 298 28.07 -5.52 5.50
CA ALA A 298 28.96 -6.26 4.61
C ALA A 298 28.78 -7.78 4.75
N GLN A 299 28.63 -8.29 5.98
CA GLN A 299 28.38 -9.71 6.24
C GLN A 299 27.06 -10.17 5.59
N LEU A 300 25.96 -9.44 5.79
CA LEU A 300 24.67 -9.74 5.17
C LEU A 300 24.72 -9.63 3.64
N SER A 301 25.39 -8.60 3.14
CA SER A 301 25.47 -8.33 1.69
C SER A 301 26.25 -9.40 0.92
N ALA A 302 26.98 -10.30 1.57
CA ALA A 302 27.66 -11.41 0.89
C ALA A 302 26.63 -12.31 0.19
N ASP A 303 25.55 -12.66 0.85
CA ASP A 303 24.56 -13.65 0.41
C ASP A 303 23.18 -13.07 0.11
N PHE A 304 22.86 -11.89 0.61
CA PHE A 304 21.52 -11.28 0.53
C PHE A 304 21.54 -9.92 -0.16
N ASP A 305 20.41 -9.62 -0.84
CA ASP A 305 20.11 -8.32 -1.42
C ASP A 305 19.02 -7.61 -0.61
N PHE A 306 19.30 -6.33 -0.27
CA PHE A 306 18.37 -5.43 0.45
C PHE A 306 18.67 -3.97 0.11
N TYR A 307 17.85 -3.03 0.57
CA TYR A 307 18.13 -1.60 0.41
C TYR A 307 18.84 -1.03 1.63
N LEU A 308 19.87 -0.20 1.41
CA LEU A 308 20.32 0.78 2.39
C LEU A 308 19.24 1.87 2.46
N TRP A 309 18.66 2.05 3.64
CA TRP A 309 17.47 2.89 3.77
C TRP A 309 17.81 4.31 4.24
N GLN A 310 18.42 4.43 5.41
CA GLN A 310 18.71 5.71 6.03
C GLN A 310 19.95 5.61 6.90
N LYS A 311 20.85 6.58 6.77
CA LYS A 311 21.96 6.73 7.72
C LYS A 311 21.40 7.26 9.05
N VAL A 312 21.67 6.54 10.15
CA VAL A 312 21.17 6.87 11.49
C VAL A 312 22.17 7.76 12.22
N ASP A 313 23.46 7.38 12.17
CA ASP A 313 24.57 8.14 12.74
C ASP A 313 25.88 7.86 11.94
N ALA A 314 27.05 8.21 12.51
CA ALA A 314 28.33 8.04 11.85
C ALA A 314 28.69 6.55 11.59
N GLU A 315 28.23 5.64 12.43
CA GLU A 315 28.60 4.24 12.44
C GLU A 315 27.48 3.30 11.98
N HIS A 316 26.21 3.78 12.01
CA HIS A 316 25.05 2.94 11.79
C HIS A 316 24.19 3.41 10.61
N THR A 317 23.69 2.44 9.85
CA THR A 317 22.72 2.63 8.77
C THR A 317 21.54 1.67 8.96
N ALA A 318 20.32 2.17 8.86
CA ALA A 318 19.16 1.34 8.76
C ALA A 318 19.09 0.73 7.35
N ILE A 319 18.93 -0.59 7.26
CA ILE A 319 18.62 -1.28 6.00
C ILE A 319 17.12 -1.57 5.94
N ARG A 320 16.58 -1.83 4.76
CA ARG A 320 15.20 -2.31 4.60
C ARG A 320 15.21 -3.73 4.07
N LEU A 321 14.59 -4.63 4.83
CA LEU A 321 14.27 -5.99 4.43
C LEU A 321 12.76 -6.11 4.19
N ILE A 322 12.38 -6.85 3.15
CA ILE A 322 10.98 -7.11 2.82
C ILE A 322 10.82 -8.60 2.51
N THR A 323 9.80 -9.21 3.12
CA THR A 323 9.31 -10.54 2.75
C THR A 323 8.09 -10.43 1.86
N SER A 324 7.83 -11.45 1.04
CA SER A 324 6.66 -11.53 0.18
C SER A 324 5.84 -12.78 0.49
N TRP A 325 4.70 -12.91 -0.17
CA TRP A 325 3.88 -14.11 -0.17
C TRP A 325 4.63 -15.36 -0.68
N ALA A 326 5.70 -15.17 -1.45
CA ALA A 326 6.52 -16.23 -2.05
C ALA A 326 7.85 -16.44 -1.33
N THR A 327 8.11 -15.75 -0.23
CA THR A 327 9.34 -15.94 0.55
C THR A 327 9.35 -17.34 1.18
N GLU A 328 10.28 -18.18 0.76
CA GLU A 328 10.40 -19.57 1.21
C GLU A 328 11.06 -19.68 2.59
N ASP A 329 10.68 -20.69 3.36
CA ASP A 329 11.32 -21.03 4.65
C ASP A 329 12.83 -21.20 4.52
N SER A 330 13.30 -21.82 3.45
CA SER A 330 14.73 -22.04 3.16
C SER A 330 15.53 -20.73 3.06
N GLN A 331 14.92 -19.68 2.49
CA GLN A 331 15.51 -18.35 2.34
C GLN A 331 15.60 -17.64 3.70
N VAL A 332 14.55 -17.75 4.50
CA VAL A 332 14.52 -17.19 5.86
C VAL A 332 15.54 -17.91 6.74
N GLU A 333 15.58 -19.25 6.75
CA GLU A 333 16.55 -20.04 7.51
C GLU A 333 18.00 -19.68 7.15
N ALA A 334 18.29 -19.43 5.86
CA ALA A 334 19.59 -18.98 5.43
C ALA A 334 19.95 -17.61 6.04
N LEU A 335 19.00 -16.67 6.06
CA LEU A 335 19.19 -15.34 6.65
C LEU A 335 19.39 -15.44 8.17
N LEU A 336 18.56 -16.24 8.87
CA LEU A 336 18.67 -16.44 10.32
C LEU A 336 20.07 -16.92 10.74
N ARG A 337 20.64 -17.90 10.02
CA ARG A 337 22.01 -18.37 10.30
C ARG A 337 23.07 -17.27 10.18
N VAL A 338 22.93 -16.37 9.20
CA VAL A 338 23.88 -15.25 9.07
C VAL A 338 23.66 -14.22 10.17
N ILE A 339 22.40 -13.93 10.55
CA ILE A 339 22.10 -13.02 11.66
C ILE A 339 22.69 -13.56 12.98
N GLU A 340 22.56 -14.87 13.25
CA GLU A 340 23.18 -15.51 14.42
C GLU A 340 24.71 -15.33 14.45
N GLY A 341 25.36 -15.32 13.31
CA GLY A 341 26.80 -15.12 13.15
C GLY A 341 27.27 -13.67 13.09
N LEU A 342 26.36 -12.68 13.15
CA LEU A 342 26.76 -11.26 13.12
C LEU A 342 27.67 -10.93 14.30
N THR A 343 28.74 -10.22 14.00
CA THR A 343 29.63 -9.65 15.02
C THR A 343 28.90 -8.53 15.79
N PRO A 344 29.16 -8.39 17.10
CA PRO A 344 28.58 -7.31 17.90
C PRO A 344 28.87 -5.92 17.37
#